data_2526cedc86522bade12156e67110fdad
#
_entry.id   2526cedc86522bade12156e67110fdad
#
_cell.length_a   1.000
_cell.length_b   1.000
_cell.length_c   1.000
_cell.angle_alpha   90.00
_cell.angle_beta   90.00
_cell.angle_gamma   90.00
#
_symmetry.space_group_name_H-M   'P 1'
#
loop_
_entity.id
_entity.type
_entity.pdbx_description
1 polymer ?
#
loop_
_entity_poly.entity_id
_entity_poly.type
_entity_poly.pdbx_seq_one_letter_code
_entity_poly.pdbx_strand_id
1 'polypeptide(L)'
;MMPLHPPGRNLLETLEEDREAVILGDKLGFSEAYVGEHVTDAAETVTSCMIFLATLAHATKNIKLGTGTLNLPNSHPAAIAANVAMLDHLLKGRFIMGISPGGLMSDAEVFGSLGKDRNAMFVECINTVLKIWDSEPPYNIEGQFWNISVEKTMIPEIGQGFIMKPYQKPYPQIVGTAVAPFSNGVTEMAKRGWFPISANFLMPEWVKTHWPKYVEGRVAVGATPSADDWRVAKSIFVADDEATAKRYALEEGGPYRFYFKQLVRKLVNGGGRSNLFKTDHNMPDSDITPEFVNKKLVLAGTVNSVVDQILAFRETVGDFGNLVYACHDWMDPALAKRSMELFATEVMPRVNAAIK
;
A
#
# COMPACT_ATOMS: atom_id res chain seq x y z
N MET A 1 -2.58 -3.46 3.75
CA MET A 1 -2.56 -2.08 4.26
C MET A 1 -2.39 -2.11 5.76
N MET A 2 -1.89 -1.02 6.35
CA MET A 2 -1.84 -0.91 7.81
C MET A 2 -3.19 -0.43 8.35
N PRO A 3 -3.85 -1.19 9.21
CA PRO A 3 -4.97 -0.68 9.97
C PRO A 3 -4.48 0.38 10.96
N LEU A 4 -5.33 1.36 11.25
CA LEU A 4 -5.11 2.32 12.32
C LEU A 4 -5.79 1.80 13.57
N HIS A 5 -4.99 1.48 14.58
CA HIS A 5 -5.48 1.07 15.89
C HIS A 5 -5.64 2.28 16.82
N PRO A 6 -6.68 2.33 17.65
CA PRO A 6 -6.79 3.39 18.65
C PRO A 6 -5.55 3.42 19.56
N PRO A 7 -4.96 4.61 19.83
CA PRO A 7 -3.85 4.73 20.76
C PRO A 7 -4.22 4.15 22.13
N GLY A 8 -3.30 3.39 22.73
CA GLY A 8 -3.51 2.71 24.00
C GLY A 8 -3.94 1.25 23.91
N ARG A 9 -4.22 0.73 22.71
CA ARG A 9 -4.32 -0.73 22.51
C ARG A 9 -2.95 -1.39 22.76
N ASN A 10 -2.99 -2.63 23.23
CA ASN A 10 -1.77 -3.40 23.46
C ASN A 10 -1.06 -3.68 22.12
N LEU A 11 0.23 -3.32 22.04
CA LEU A 11 1.02 -3.49 20.83
C LEU A 11 1.13 -4.95 20.37
N LEU A 12 1.28 -5.89 21.31
CA LEU A 12 1.34 -7.32 20.98
C LEU A 12 0.03 -7.78 20.33
N GLU A 13 -1.12 -7.38 20.90
CA GLU A 13 -2.44 -7.75 20.39
C GLU A 13 -2.68 -7.18 19.01
N THR A 14 -2.32 -5.92 18.75
CA THR A 14 -2.51 -5.31 17.43
C THR A 14 -1.61 -5.94 16.36
N LEU A 15 -0.36 -6.26 16.69
CA LEU A 15 0.53 -6.96 15.75
C LEU A 15 0.06 -8.38 15.43
N GLU A 16 -0.49 -9.12 16.43
CA GLU A 16 -1.05 -10.45 16.17
C GLU A 16 -2.37 -10.37 15.39
N GLU A 17 -3.20 -9.35 15.63
CA GLU A 17 -4.42 -9.08 14.87
C GLU A 17 -4.08 -8.84 13.39
N ASP A 18 -3.10 -7.99 13.10
CA ASP A 18 -2.64 -7.70 11.75
C ASP A 18 -2.05 -8.95 11.06
N ARG A 19 -1.30 -9.77 11.82
CA ARG A 19 -0.81 -11.07 11.33
C ARG A 19 -1.95 -12.00 10.99
N GLU A 20 -2.93 -12.13 11.89
CA GLU A 20 -4.09 -13.00 11.70
C GLU A 20 -4.90 -12.59 10.48
N ALA A 21 -5.06 -11.28 10.22
CA ALA A 21 -5.76 -10.78 9.04
C ALA A 21 -5.10 -11.25 7.74
N VAL A 22 -3.76 -11.22 7.64
CA VAL A 22 -3.05 -11.72 6.46
C VAL A 22 -3.14 -13.24 6.32
N ILE A 23 -3.02 -13.98 7.42
CA ILE A 23 -3.15 -15.44 7.43
C ILE A 23 -4.58 -15.87 7.04
N LEU A 24 -5.59 -15.16 7.52
CA LEU A 24 -6.98 -15.37 7.10
C LEU A 24 -7.15 -15.07 5.61
N GLY A 25 -6.55 -13.98 5.12
CA GLY A 25 -6.54 -13.65 3.69
C GLY A 25 -5.98 -14.78 2.82
N ASP A 26 -4.86 -15.40 3.21
CA ASP A 26 -4.29 -16.56 2.51
C ASP A 26 -5.27 -17.74 2.48
N LYS A 27 -5.92 -18.04 3.61
CA LYS A 27 -6.92 -19.12 3.72
C LYS A 27 -8.17 -18.87 2.87
N LEU A 28 -8.58 -17.61 2.76
CA LEU A 28 -9.75 -17.19 1.99
C LEU A 28 -9.47 -16.99 0.49
N GLY A 29 -8.21 -17.18 0.04
CA GLY A 29 -7.84 -17.10 -1.35
C GLY A 29 -7.58 -15.69 -1.89
N PHE A 30 -7.29 -14.72 -1.03
CA PHE A 30 -6.78 -13.42 -1.49
C PHE A 30 -5.44 -13.62 -2.20
N SER A 31 -5.26 -12.93 -3.33
CA SER A 31 -4.07 -13.09 -4.16
C SER A 31 -2.85 -12.34 -3.62
N GLU A 32 -3.05 -11.20 -2.98
CA GLU A 32 -2.01 -10.30 -2.52
C GLU A 32 -2.38 -9.67 -1.17
N ALA A 33 -1.39 -9.44 -0.30
CA ALA A 33 -1.52 -8.62 0.90
C ALA A 33 -0.40 -7.60 0.98
N TYR A 34 -0.73 -6.37 1.38
CA TYR A 34 0.22 -5.27 1.48
C TYR A 34 0.27 -4.73 2.90
N VAL A 35 1.47 -4.55 3.43
CA VAL A 35 1.71 -4.01 4.77
C VAL A 35 2.65 -2.81 4.67
N GLY A 36 2.21 -1.66 5.19
CA GLY A 36 3.01 -0.43 5.25
C GLY A 36 3.84 -0.32 6.52
N GLU A 37 4.49 0.83 6.71
CA GLU A 37 5.30 1.11 7.88
C GLU A 37 5.25 2.58 8.26
N HIS A 38 5.20 2.85 9.58
CA HIS A 38 5.44 4.17 10.17
C HIS A 38 6.19 4.03 11.50
N VAL A 39 7.19 4.87 11.70
CA VAL A 39 8.06 4.78 12.89
C VAL A 39 7.54 5.64 14.03
N THR A 40 6.82 6.71 13.70
CA THR A 40 6.44 7.76 14.67
C THR A 40 4.93 7.84 14.90
N ASP A 41 4.15 6.83 14.53
CA ASP A 41 2.70 6.83 14.68
C ASP A 41 2.23 5.72 15.64
N ALA A 42 1.75 6.11 16.81
CA ALA A 42 1.25 5.17 17.81
C ALA A 42 -0.03 4.42 17.38
N ALA A 43 -0.73 4.92 16.35
CA ALA A 43 -1.90 4.25 15.79
C ALA A 43 -1.55 3.29 14.64
N GLU A 44 -0.35 3.39 14.06
CA GLU A 44 0.14 2.51 13.00
C GLU A 44 1.33 1.70 13.53
N THR A 45 1.07 0.56 14.12
CA THR A 45 1.99 -0.15 15.01
C THR A 45 3.09 -0.92 14.30
N VAL A 46 3.00 -1.11 12.97
CA VAL A 46 4.05 -1.76 12.18
C VAL A 46 5.14 -0.73 11.84
N THR A 47 6.27 -0.82 12.54
CA THR A 47 7.40 0.10 12.33
C THR A 47 8.36 -0.34 11.22
N SER A 48 8.32 -1.62 10.83
CA SER A 48 9.05 -2.18 9.68
C SER A 48 8.19 -3.22 8.97
N CYS A 49 7.73 -2.87 7.78
CA CYS A 49 6.95 -3.78 6.97
C CYS A 49 7.72 -5.06 6.59
N MET A 50 9.02 -4.96 6.33
CA MET A 50 9.85 -6.12 5.97
C MET A 50 10.00 -7.11 7.15
N ILE A 51 10.22 -6.63 8.38
CA ILE A 51 10.27 -7.48 9.58
C ILE A 51 8.92 -8.16 9.79
N PHE A 52 7.83 -7.40 9.66
CA PHE A 52 6.48 -7.94 9.82
C PHE A 52 6.19 -9.04 8.78
N LEU A 53 6.46 -8.77 7.49
CA LEU A 53 6.25 -9.73 6.41
C LEU A 53 7.10 -11.00 6.56
N ALA A 54 8.31 -10.90 7.12
CA ALA A 54 9.16 -12.07 7.40
C ALA A 54 8.47 -13.05 8.39
N THR A 55 7.67 -12.55 9.34
CA THR A 55 6.92 -13.41 10.28
C THR A 55 5.83 -14.24 9.60
N LEU A 56 5.40 -13.83 8.40
CA LEU A 56 4.35 -14.47 7.61
C LEU A 56 4.89 -15.50 6.60
N ALA A 57 6.21 -15.58 6.41
CA ALA A 57 6.83 -16.43 5.39
C ALA A 57 6.45 -17.90 5.51
N HIS A 58 6.36 -18.41 6.74
CA HIS A 58 5.98 -19.79 7.04
C HIS A 58 4.50 -19.93 7.45
N ALA A 59 3.82 -18.85 7.77
CA ALA A 59 2.42 -18.84 8.19
C ALA A 59 1.45 -18.78 7.00
N THR A 60 1.92 -18.39 5.81
CA THR A 60 1.15 -18.28 4.56
C THR A 60 1.74 -19.19 3.47
N LYS A 61 0.92 -19.59 2.50
CA LYS A 61 1.33 -20.52 1.43
C LYS A 61 1.22 -19.96 0.03
N ASN A 62 0.12 -19.29 -0.28
CA ASN A 62 -0.24 -18.88 -1.64
C ASN A 62 -0.22 -17.38 -1.86
N ILE A 63 -0.69 -16.62 -0.88
CA ILE A 63 -0.80 -15.17 -0.97
C ILE A 63 0.57 -14.53 -1.22
N LYS A 64 0.65 -13.61 -2.17
CA LYS A 64 1.82 -12.76 -2.34
C LYS A 64 1.83 -11.70 -1.26
N LEU A 65 3.00 -11.43 -0.72
CA LEU A 65 3.21 -10.50 0.39
C LEU A 65 3.98 -9.29 -0.10
N GLY A 66 3.38 -8.12 0.01
CA GLY A 66 3.94 -6.87 -0.47
C GLY A 66 4.15 -5.84 0.64
N THR A 67 5.17 -5.01 0.47
CA THR A 67 5.25 -3.78 1.24
C THR A 67 4.21 -2.78 0.74
N GLY A 68 3.55 -2.08 1.63
CA GLY A 68 2.46 -1.18 1.22
C GLY A 68 2.40 0.15 2.01
N THR A 69 3.53 0.87 2.05
CA THR A 69 4.77 0.78 1.27
C THR A 69 6.02 0.76 2.14
N LEU A 70 7.15 0.35 1.53
CA LEU A 70 8.48 0.64 2.04
C LEU A 70 8.82 2.10 1.70
N ASN A 71 9.15 2.89 2.72
CA ASN A 71 9.43 4.33 2.58
C ASN A 71 10.93 4.53 2.28
N LEU A 72 11.31 4.51 0.99
CA LEU A 72 12.71 4.44 0.56
C LEU A 72 13.64 5.51 1.14
N PRO A 73 13.23 6.80 1.26
CA PRO A 73 14.10 7.83 1.85
C PRO A 73 14.44 7.63 3.32
N ASN A 74 13.77 6.72 4.01
CA ASN A 74 13.99 6.45 5.43
C ASN A 74 15.09 5.41 5.68
N SER A 75 15.67 4.82 4.62
CA SER A 75 16.67 3.75 4.74
C SER A 75 17.80 3.89 3.71
N HIS A 76 18.94 3.30 4.01
CA HIS A 76 20.08 3.28 3.09
C HIS A 76 19.83 2.27 1.94
N PRO A 77 20.09 2.63 0.66
CA PRO A 77 19.79 1.78 -0.50
C PRO A 77 20.42 0.38 -0.43
N ALA A 78 21.66 0.27 0.07
CA ALA A 78 22.32 -1.03 0.22
C ALA A 78 21.61 -1.94 1.22
N ALA A 79 21.10 -1.37 2.33
CA ALA A 79 20.31 -2.12 3.30
C ALA A 79 18.98 -2.57 2.70
N ILE A 80 18.31 -1.70 1.94
CA ILE A 80 17.09 -2.05 1.21
C ILE A 80 17.35 -3.18 0.23
N ALA A 81 18.39 -3.06 -0.61
CA ALA A 81 18.74 -4.08 -1.60
C ALA A 81 18.98 -5.46 -0.95
N ALA A 82 19.73 -5.49 0.15
CA ALA A 82 20.03 -6.73 0.86
C ALA A 82 18.79 -7.33 1.55
N ASN A 83 18.00 -6.50 2.27
CA ASN A 83 16.86 -6.97 3.04
C ASN A 83 15.71 -7.42 2.12
N VAL A 84 15.46 -6.71 1.03
CA VAL A 84 14.45 -7.09 0.03
C VAL A 84 14.86 -8.42 -0.63
N ALA A 85 16.13 -8.57 -1.02
CA ALA A 85 16.60 -9.82 -1.60
C ALA A 85 16.42 -11.00 -0.62
N MET A 86 16.81 -10.82 0.65
CA MET A 86 16.63 -11.85 1.68
C MET A 86 15.16 -12.20 1.87
N LEU A 87 14.27 -11.21 1.95
CA LEU A 87 12.84 -11.44 2.13
C LEU A 87 12.22 -12.17 0.93
N ASP A 88 12.64 -11.83 -0.29
CA ASP A 88 12.19 -12.49 -1.51
C ASP A 88 12.59 -13.98 -1.54
N HIS A 89 13.80 -14.32 -1.07
CA HIS A 89 14.21 -15.71 -0.87
C HIS A 89 13.38 -16.42 0.20
N LEU A 90 13.13 -15.79 1.36
CA LEU A 90 12.30 -16.36 2.42
C LEU A 90 10.86 -16.63 1.95
N LEU A 91 10.32 -15.74 1.13
CA LEU A 91 8.99 -15.85 0.53
C LEU A 91 8.96 -16.70 -0.75
N LYS A 92 10.12 -17.21 -1.21
CA LYS A 92 10.22 -18.07 -2.39
C LYS A 92 9.57 -17.46 -3.64
N GLY A 93 9.80 -16.16 -3.87
CA GLY A 93 9.28 -15.42 -5.02
C GLY A 93 7.83 -14.92 -4.87
N ARG A 94 7.22 -15.02 -3.69
CA ARG A 94 5.91 -14.43 -3.41
C ARG A 94 5.98 -12.96 -2.94
N PHE A 95 7.15 -12.34 -2.99
CA PHE A 95 7.34 -10.97 -2.56
C PHE A 95 6.94 -9.96 -3.64
N ILE A 96 6.30 -8.85 -3.23
CA ILE A 96 6.03 -7.67 -4.05
C ILE A 96 6.66 -6.45 -3.37
N MET A 97 7.47 -5.69 -4.11
CA MET A 97 8.12 -4.50 -3.58
C MET A 97 7.24 -3.27 -3.81
N GLY A 98 6.42 -2.92 -2.83
CA GLY A 98 5.65 -1.68 -2.85
C GLY A 98 6.47 -0.53 -2.28
N ILE A 99 6.61 0.57 -3.01
CA ILE A 99 7.52 1.67 -2.70
C ILE A 99 6.84 3.04 -2.70
N SER A 100 7.34 3.95 -1.86
CA SER A 100 6.94 5.34 -1.85
C SER A 100 8.03 6.28 -1.32
N PRO A 101 7.90 7.60 -1.55
CA PRO A 101 8.75 8.58 -0.88
C PRO A 101 8.41 8.77 0.62
N GLY A 102 7.35 8.11 1.12
CA GLY A 102 6.81 8.32 2.47
C GLY A 102 5.97 9.60 2.59
N GLY A 103 4.90 9.53 3.36
CA GLY A 103 3.94 10.63 3.50
C GLY A 103 3.86 11.27 4.89
N LEU A 104 4.39 10.61 5.92
CA LEU A 104 4.31 11.09 7.30
C LEU A 104 5.48 12.03 7.61
N MET A 105 5.14 13.28 7.98
CA MET A 105 6.16 14.32 8.21
C MET A 105 7.01 14.06 9.44
N SER A 106 6.45 13.47 10.50
CA SER A 106 7.20 13.12 11.70
C SER A 106 8.23 12.01 11.44
N ASP A 107 7.94 11.06 10.54
CA ASP A 107 8.95 10.10 10.08
C ASP A 107 10.09 10.83 9.35
N ALA A 108 9.74 11.78 8.47
CA ALA A 108 10.74 12.57 7.76
C ALA A 108 11.65 13.38 8.73
N GLU A 109 11.08 13.89 9.81
CA GLU A 109 11.82 14.63 10.84
C GLU A 109 12.78 13.71 11.59
N VAL A 110 12.31 12.57 12.09
CA VAL A 110 13.13 11.58 12.82
C VAL A 110 14.29 11.07 11.96
N PHE A 111 14.08 10.85 10.67
CA PHE A 111 15.13 10.42 9.75
C PHE A 111 15.98 11.57 9.16
N GLY A 112 15.80 12.82 9.63
CA GLY A 112 16.57 13.96 9.18
C GLY A 112 16.37 14.32 7.71
N SER A 113 15.24 13.95 7.12
CA SER A 113 14.88 14.21 5.73
C SER A 113 13.79 15.29 5.57
N LEU A 114 13.30 15.86 6.69
CA LEU A 114 12.40 17.00 6.68
C LEU A 114 13.10 18.21 6.03
N GLY A 115 12.49 18.80 5.02
CA GLY A 115 13.09 19.90 4.25
C GLY A 115 14.03 19.48 3.11
N LYS A 116 14.33 18.18 2.94
CA LYS A 116 15.04 17.66 1.76
C LYS A 116 14.04 17.35 0.64
N ASP A 117 14.54 17.26 -0.60
CA ASP A 117 13.76 16.76 -1.72
C ASP A 117 13.60 15.23 -1.61
N ARG A 118 12.53 14.81 -0.91
CA ARG A 118 12.25 13.39 -0.67
C ARG A 118 11.86 12.63 -1.94
N ASN A 119 11.37 13.33 -2.98
CA ASN A 119 11.12 12.70 -4.27
C ASN A 119 12.44 12.39 -4.99
N ALA A 120 13.41 13.32 -4.97
CA ALA A 120 14.75 13.06 -5.49
C ALA A 120 15.44 11.94 -4.71
N MET A 121 15.36 11.93 -3.37
CA MET A 121 15.86 10.83 -2.55
C MET A 121 15.21 9.49 -2.93
N PHE A 122 13.90 9.45 -3.09
CA PHE A 122 13.17 8.24 -3.50
C PHE A 122 13.66 7.72 -4.85
N VAL A 123 13.80 8.59 -5.85
CA VAL A 123 14.26 8.20 -7.20
C VAL A 123 15.70 7.71 -7.17
N GLU A 124 16.60 8.41 -6.46
CA GLU A 124 18.00 7.96 -6.31
C GLU A 124 18.08 6.62 -5.59
N CYS A 125 17.33 6.46 -4.50
CA CYS A 125 17.32 5.22 -3.73
C CYS A 125 16.91 4.02 -4.57
N ILE A 126 15.78 4.09 -5.28
CA ILE A 126 15.34 2.94 -6.10
C ILE A 126 16.29 2.68 -7.27
N ASN A 127 16.81 3.71 -7.93
CA ASN A 127 17.79 3.53 -9.00
C ASN A 127 19.06 2.85 -8.48
N THR A 128 19.54 3.23 -7.29
CA THR A 128 20.70 2.62 -6.63
C THR A 128 20.43 1.16 -6.27
N VAL A 129 19.27 0.85 -5.72
CA VAL A 129 18.85 -0.54 -5.41
C VAL A 129 18.87 -1.40 -6.68
N LEU A 130 18.25 -0.92 -7.76
CA LEU A 130 18.22 -1.65 -9.04
C LEU A 130 19.61 -1.82 -9.62
N LYS A 131 20.47 -0.79 -9.53
CA LYS A 131 21.86 -0.86 -9.99
C LYS A 131 22.68 -1.88 -9.19
N ILE A 132 22.50 -1.97 -7.86
CA ILE A 132 23.14 -3.00 -7.02
C ILE A 132 22.73 -4.41 -7.49
N TRP A 133 21.45 -4.63 -7.81
CA TRP A 133 20.98 -5.95 -8.27
C TRP A 133 21.46 -6.30 -9.68
N ASP A 134 21.64 -5.31 -10.54
CA ASP A 134 22.11 -5.49 -11.94
C ASP A 134 23.64 -5.59 -12.05
N SER A 135 24.40 -5.12 -11.02
CA SER A 135 25.86 -5.07 -11.04
C SER A 135 26.48 -6.25 -10.30
N GLU A 136 27.73 -6.55 -10.64
CA GLU A 136 28.62 -7.37 -9.82
C GLU A 136 29.58 -6.47 -9.02
N PRO A 137 30.05 -6.89 -7.83
CA PRO A 137 31.06 -6.14 -7.09
C PRO A 137 32.45 -6.16 -7.82
N PRO A 138 33.32 -5.19 -7.53
CA PRO A 138 33.18 -4.15 -6.52
C PRO A 138 32.15 -3.09 -6.94
N TYR A 139 31.25 -2.72 -6.00
CA TYR A 139 30.35 -1.61 -6.24
C TYR A 139 31.09 -0.29 -6.07
N ASN A 140 30.83 0.65 -6.96
CA ASN A 140 31.25 2.05 -6.86
C ASN A 140 30.16 2.92 -7.46
N ILE A 141 29.18 3.32 -6.63
CA ILE A 141 28.00 4.09 -7.02
C ILE A 141 28.03 5.38 -6.21
N GLU A 142 28.26 6.49 -6.90
CA GLU A 142 28.18 7.83 -6.32
C GLU A 142 26.80 8.43 -6.60
N GLY A 143 26.17 8.99 -5.57
CA GLY A 143 24.89 9.67 -5.63
C GLY A 143 24.89 11.00 -4.91
N GLN A 144 23.80 11.74 -4.99
CA GLN A 144 23.62 12.99 -4.29
C GLN A 144 23.41 12.75 -2.79
N PHE A 145 22.71 11.66 -2.43
CA PHE A 145 22.31 11.37 -1.05
C PHE A 145 23.06 10.17 -0.48
N TRP A 146 23.46 9.19 -1.31
CA TRP A 146 24.14 7.97 -0.86
C TRP A 146 25.26 7.55 -1.79
N ASN A 147 26.34 7.09 -1.18
CA ASN A 147 27.49 6.48 -1.86
C ASN A 147 27.61 5.02 -1.45
N ILE A 148 27.81 4.12 -2.41
CA ILE A 148 27.97 2.67 -2.19
C ILE A 148 29.32 2.26 -2.75
N SER A 149 30.20 1.73 -1.89
CA SER A 149 31.49 1.20 -2.33
C SER A 149 31.93 0.03 -1.45
N VAL A 150 32.54 -0.97 -2.07
CA VAL A 150 33.27 -2.07 -1.37
C VAL A 150 34.68 -2.28 -1.92
N GLU A 151 35.20 -1.33 -2.70
CA GLU A 151 36.49 -1.43 -3.37
C GLU A 151 37.67 -1.69 -2.42
N LYS A 152 37.60 -1.13 -1.19
CA LYS A 152 38.72 -1.19 -0.21
C LYS A 152 38.70 -2.44 0.67
N THR A 153 37.59 -3.15 0.73
CA THR A 153 37.33 -4.19 1.74
C THR A 153 36.82 -5.50 1.17
N MET A 154 36.75 -5.59 -0.14
CA MET A 154 36.28 -6.80 -0.82
C MET A 154 37.31 -7.93 -0.72
N ILE A 155 36.85 -9.13 -0.40
CA ILE A 155 37.65 -10.37 -0.40
C ILE A 155 36.88 -11.43 -1.18
N PRO A 156 37.03 -11.47 -2.51
CA PRO A 156 36.22 -12.32 -3.38
C PRO A 156 36.29 -13.82 -3.06
N GLU A 157 37.44 -14.29 -2.62
CA GLU A 157 37.73 -15.71 -2.36
C GLU A 157 36.85 -16.29 -1.24
N ILE A 158 36.33 -15.42 -0.35
CA ILE A 158 35.45 -15.84 0.74
C ILE A 158 34.05 -15.25 0.58
N GLY A 159 33.75 -14.59 -0.54
CA GLY A 159 32.44 -13.97 -0.82
C GLY A 159 32.16 -12.67 -0.05
N GLN A 160 33.20 -12.04 0.56
CA GLN A 160 33.04 -10.76 1.23
C GLN A 160 32.96 -9.61 0.20
N GLY A 161 32.00 -8.72 0.38
CA GLY A 161 31.75 -7.59 -0.51
C GLY A 161 30.57 -7.80 -1.49
N PHE A 162 29.93 -8.97 -1.46
CA PHE A 162 28.78 -9.28 -2.30
C PHE A 162 27.46 -8.94 -1.59
N ILE A 163 26.57 -8.20 -2.28
CA ILE A 163 25.19 -7.99 -1.84
C ILE A 163 24.31 -9.03 -2.51
N MET A 164 23.50 -9.73 -1.72
CA MET A 164 22.58 -10.75 -2.19
C MET A 164 21.62 -10.19 -3.25
N LYS A 165 21.43 -10.95 -4.32
CA LYS A 165 20.45 -10.63 -5.37
C LYS A 165 19.10 -11.29 -5.07
N PRO A 166 17.96 -10.70 -5.53
CA PRO A 166 16.64 -11.28 -5.34
C PRO A 166 16.48 -12.69 -5.92
N TYR A 167 15.56 -13.45 -5.36
CA TYR A 167 15.13 -14.74 -5.89
C TYR A 167 14.43 -14.56 -7.25
N GLN A 168 13.53 -13.59 -7.36
CA GLN A 168 12.84 -13.23 -8.61
C GLN A 168 13.79 -12.48 -9.57
N LYS A 169 13.64 -12.72 -10.86
CA LYS A 169 14.49 -12.13 -11.90
C LYS A 169 13.66 -11.23 -12.84
N PRO A 170 14.17 -10.05 -13.21
CA PRO A 170 15.42 -9.42 -12.73
C PRO A 170 15.32 -8.94 -11.28
N TYR A 171 14.13 -8.71 -10.75
CA TYR A 171 13.81 -8.30 -9.37
C TYR A 171 12.32 -8.56 -9.07
N PRO A 172 11.88 -8.48 -7.79
CA PRO A 172 10.47 -8.59 -7.44
C PRO A 172 9.61 -7.57 -8.17
N GLN A 173 8.35 -7.93 -8.45
CA GLN A 173 7.38 -6.98 -8.99
C GLN A 173 7.37 -5.70 -8.15
N ILE A 174 7.46 -4.53 -8.80
CA ILE A 174 7.42 -3.23 -8.12
C ILE A 174 6.04 -2.61 -8.27
N VAL A 175 5.49 -2.13 -7.14
CA VAL A 175 4.23 -1.41 -7.05
C VAL A 175 4.47 -0.05 -6.42
N GLY A 176 3.88 1.01 -6.97
CA GLY A 176 3.96 2.35 -6.41
C GLY A 176 2.60 2.90 -6.02
N THR A 177 2.53 3.65 -4.93
CA THR A 177 1.26 4.28 -4.51
C THR A 177 0.93 5.50 -5.35
N ALA A 178 -0.33 5.59 -5.75
CA ALA A 178 -0.93 6.77 -6.36
C ALA A 178 -1.85 7.45 -5.32
N VAL A 179 -1.40 8.61 -4.82
CA VAL A 179 -2.06 9.35 -3.72
C VAL A 179 -2.47 10.77 -4.11
N ALA A 180 -2.33 11.15 -5.37
CA ALA A 180 -2.71 12.46 -5.87
C ALA A 180 -3.45 12.36 -7.19
N PRO A 181 -4.44 13.24 -7.44
CA PRO A 181 -5.09 13.34 -8.75
C PRO A 181 -4.07 13.65 -9.86
N PHE A 182 -4.32 13.14 -11.05
CA PHE A 182 -3.49 13.41 -12.26
C PHE A 182 -1.98 13.16 -12.05
N SER A 183 -1.63 12.16 -11.25
CA SER A 183 -0.26 11.90 -10.78
C SER A 183 0.72 11.60 -11.91
N ASN A 184 1.70 12.47 -12.14
CA ASN A 184 2.83 12.18 -13.03
C ASN A 184 3.69 11.01 -12.51
N GLY A 185 3.67 10.74 -11.21
CA GLY A 185 4.32 9.56 -10.63
C GLY A 185 3.77 8.25 -11.21
N VAL A 186 2.47 8.19 -11.54
CA VAL A 186 1.86 7.04 -12.21
C VAL A 186 2.41 6.88 -13.62
N THR A 187 2.57 7.97 -14.39
CA THR A 187 3.19 7.96 -15.72
C THR A 187 4.62 7.43 -15.64
N GLU A 188 5.43 7.92 -14.69
CA GLU A 188 6.83 7.47 -14.54
C GLU A 188 6.95 6.01 -14.08
N MET A 189 6.07 5.54 -13.20
CA MET A 189 5.98 4.13 -12.85
C MET A 189 5.65 3.26 -14.07
N ALA A 190 4.65 3.67 -14.85
CA ALA A 190 4.22 2.95 -16.05
C ALA A 190 5.34 2.85 -17.10
N LYS A 191 6.13 3.90 -17.32
CA LYS A 191 7.31 3.87 -18.22
C LYS A 191 8.33 2.82 -17.78
N ARG A 192 8.47 2.58 -16.49
CA ARG A 192 9.40 1.59 -15.91
C ARG A 192 8.84 0.17 -15.88
N GLY A 193 7.60 -0.04 -16.30
CA GLY A 193 6.91 -1.33 -16.20
C GLY A 193 6.48 -1.67 -14.77
N TRP A 194 6.36 -0.67 -13.89
CA TRP A 194 5.85 -0.82 -12.53
C TRP A 194 4.35 -0.55 -12.48
N PHE A 195 3.70 -1.03 -11.43
CA PHE A 195 2.26 -1.05 -11.33
C PHE A 195 1.73 -0.06 -10.29
N PRO A 196 0.66 0.70 -10.60
CA PRO A 196 0.08 1.62 -9.64
C PRO A 196 -0.88 0.90 -8.68
N ILE A 197 -0.88 1.39 -7.42
CA ILE A 197 -1.93 1.12 -6.44
C ILE A 197 -2.56 2.44 -6.00
N SER A 198 -3.83 2.63 -6.32
CA SER A 198 -4.60 3.81 -5.91
C SER A 198 -5.03 3.67 -4.47
N ALA A 199 -4.75 4.69 -3.64
CA ALA A 199 -5.03 4.64 -2.21
C ALA A 199 -6.54 4.65 -1.90
N ASN A 200 -6.93 3.97 -0.82
CA ASN A 200 -8.32 3.82 -0.37
C ASN A 200 -8.99 5.11 0.10
N PHE A 201 -8.21 6.16 0.34
CA PHE A 201 -8.69 7.44 0.85
C PHE A 201 -8.93 8.51 -0.23
N LEU A 202 -8.79 8.15 -1.49
CA LEU A 202 -9.08 9.06 -2.61
C LEU A 202 -10.55 8.97 -3.03
N MET A 203 -11.14 10.14 -3.33
CA MET A 203 -12.46 10.18 -3.96
C MET A 203 -12.44 9.47 -5.32
N PRO A 204 -13.53 8.80 -5.73
CA PRO A 204 -13.61 8.11 -7.02
C PRO A 204 -13.23 8.99 -8.21
N GLU A 205 -13.59 10.28 -8.15
CA GLU A 205 -13.28 11.31 -9.15
C GLU A 205 -11.76 11.49 -9.34
N TRP A 206 -10.98 11.27 -8.30
CA TRP A 206 -9.52 11.35 -8.36
C TRP A 206 -8.89 10.02 -8.73
N VAL A 207 -9.42 8.90 -8.26
CA VAL A 207 -8.93 7.57 -8.62
C VAL A 207 -8.99 7.35 -10.13
N LYS A 208 -10.09 7.71 -10.81
CA LYS A 208 -10.23 7.57 -12.27
C LYS A 208 -9.16 8.32 -13.08
N THR A 209 -8.51 9.35 -12.50
CA THR A 209 -7.46 10.10 -13.18
C THR A 209 -6.14 9.33 -13.31
N HIS A 210 -5.98 8.23 -12.57
CA HIS A 210 -4.75 7.43 -12.59
C HIS A 210 -4.62 6.56 -13.83
N TRP A 211 -5.73 5.99 -14.32
CA TRP A 211 -5.71 5.13 -15.50
C TRP A 211 -5.17 5.84 -16.76
N PRO A 212 -5.66 7.04 -17.15
CA PRO A 212 -5.08 7.76 -18.26
C PRO A 212 -3.58 8.03 -18.13
N LYS A 213 -3.11 8.29 -16.88
CA LYS A 213 -1.69 8.49 -16.60
C LYS A 213 -0.86 7.21 -16.74
N TYR A 214 -1.44 6.07 -16.35
CA TYR A 214 -0.82 4.78 -16.59
C TYR A 214 -0.70 4.46 -18.10
N VAL A 215 -1.79 4.65 -18.84
CA VAL A 215 -1.82 4.47 -20.30
C VAL A 215 -0.77 5.36 -20.97
N GLU A 216 -0.71 6.66 -20.64
CA GLU A 216 0.28 7.61 -21.12
C GLU A 216 1.72 7.07 -20.97
N GLY A 217 2.05 6.56 -19.78
CA GLY A 217 3.39 6.03 -19.50
C GLY A 217 3.71 4.75 -20.29
N ARG A 218 2.77 3.80 -20.39
CA ARG A 218 2.96 2.54 -21.14
C ARG A 218 3.12 2.79 -22.62
N VAL A 219 2.27 3.64 -23.20
CA VAL A 219 2.32 4.01 -24.63
C VAL A 219 3.62 4.74 -24.95
N ALA A 220 4.12 5.62 -24.09
CA ALA A 220 5.36 6.36 -24.28
C ALA A 220 6.60 5.45 -24.47
N VAL A 221 6.56 4.21 -23.96
CA VAL A 221 7.64 3.22 -24.11
C VAL A 221 7.28 2.08 -25.08
N GLY A 222 6.20 2.24 -25.86
CA GLY A 222 5.77 1.24 -26.85
C GLY A 222 5.16 -0.03 -26.25
N ALA A 223 4.74 0.01 -24.98
CA ALA A 223 4.14 -1.13 -24.30
C ALA A 223 2.61 -1.01 -24.25
N THR A 224 1.93 -2.15 -24.26
CA THR A 224 0.46 -2.20 -24.17
C THR A 224 0.04 -2.04 -22.70
N PRO A 225 -0.86 -1.07 -22.36
CA PRO A 225 -1.43 -0.99 -21.04
C PRO A 225 -2.45 -2.11 -20.82
N SER A 226 -2.49 -2.66 -19.60
CA SER A 226 -3.52 -3.61 -19.16
C SER A 226 -4.18 -3.14 -17.87
N ALA A 227 -5.50 -3.21 -17.79
CA ALA A 227 -6.23 -2.92 -16.56
C ALA A 227 -5.83 -3.89 -15.43
N ASP A 228 -5.39 -5.09 -15.75
CA ASP A 228 -4.90 -6.08 -14.78
C ASP A 228 -3.70 -5.59 -13.96
N ASP A 229 -2.97 -4.61 -14.49
CA ASP A 229 -1.82 -4.01 -13.82
C ASP A 229 -2.22 -3.01 -12.72
N TRP A 230 -3.47 -2.52 -12.75
CA TRP A 230 -3.94 -1.47 -11.85
C TRP A 230 -4.65 -2.03 -10.63
N ARG A 231 -4.16 -1.65 -9.47
CA ARG A 231 -4.73 -1.98 -8.16
C ARG A 231 -5.47 -0.77 -7.60
N VAL A 232 -6.68 -0.98 -7.09
CA VAL A 232 -7.49 0.08 -6.47
C VAL A 232 -7.88 -0.36 -5.07
N ALA A 233 -7.45 0.39 -4.06
CA ALA A 233 -7.77 0.08 -2.67
C ALA A 233 -9.07 0.75 -2.23
N LYS A 234 -9.90 0.03 -1.47
CA LYS A 234 -11.15 0.52 -0.87
C LYS A 234 -11.32 0.01 0.55
N SER A 235 -11.86 0.87 1.39
CA SER A 235 -12.37 0.49 2.71
C SER A 235 -13.72 -0.18 2.52
N ILE A 236 -13.81 -1.47 2.87
CA ILE A 236 -15.01 -2.29 2.64
C ILE A 236 -15.38 -3.00 3.93
N PHE A 237 -16.67 -3.02 4.27
CA PHE A 237 -17.21 -3.81 5.36
C PHE A 237 -18.50 -4.51 4.95
N VAL A 238 -18.52 -5.82 5.06
CA VAL A 238 -19.67 -6.66 4.72
C VAL A 238 -20.23 -7.26 6.00
N ALA A 239 -21.53 -7.15 6.22
CA ALA A 239 -22.22 -7.75 7.35
C ALA A 239 -23.43 -8.57 6.92
N ASP A 240 -23.94 -9.39 7.83
CA ASP A 240 -25.15 -10.18 7.59
C ASP A 240 -26.42 -9.33 7.56
N ASP A 241 -26.37 -8.09 8.12
CA ASP A 241 -27.47 -7.12 8.11
C ASP A 241 -26.97 -5.66 8.00
N GLU A 242 -27.82 -4.78 7.47
CA GLU A 242 -27.53 -3.36 7.23
C GLU A 242 -27.31 -2.56 8.53
N ALA A 243 -27.99 -2.90 9.61
CA ALA A 243 -27.86 -2.18 10.88
C ALA A 243 -26.46 -2.41 11.50
N THR A 244 -25.98 -3.66 11.45
CA THR A 244 -24.63 -4.01 11.87
C THR A 244 -23.58 -3.36 10.99
N ALA A 245 -23.75 -3.38 9.67
CA ALA A 245 -22.83 -2.71 8.75
C ALA A 245 -22.73 -1.21 9.04
N LYS A 246 -23.87 -0.54 9.19
CA LYS A 246 -23.93 0.89 9.48
C LYS A 246 -23.25 1.22 10.81
N ARG A 247 -23.59 0.51 11.87
CA ARG A 247 -23.02 0.73 13.22
C ARG A 247 -21.49 0.57 13.22
N TYR A 248 -20.98 -0.49 12.61
CA TYR A 248 -19.55 -0.81 12.64
C TYR A 248 -18.72 0.07 11.72
N ALA A 249 -19.20 0.36 10.50
CA ALA A 249 -18.40 1.02 9.49
C ALA A 249 -18.71 2.53 9.34
N LEU A 250 -19.92 2.98 9.62
CA LEU A 250 -20.34 4.35 9.28
C LEU A 250 -20.62 5.25 10.48
N GLU A 251 -20.95 4.69 11.66
CA GLU A 251 -21.29 5.48 12.84
C GLU A 251 -20.06 5.91 13.64
N GLU A 252 -20.24 6.95 14.48
CA GLU A 252 -19.21 7.40 15.42
C GLU A 252 -18.86 6.24 16.40
N GLY A 253 -17.57 6.08 16.67
CA GLY A 253 -17.08 4.99 17.52
C GLY A 253 -16.69 3.72 16.75
N GLY A 254 -17.09 3.58 15.49
CA GLY A 254 -16.66 2.44 14.66
C GLY A 254 -15.22 2.58 14.13
N PRO A 255 -14.55 1.46 13.79
CA PRO A 255 -13.14 1.47 13.40
C PRO A 255 -12.89 2.21 12.08
N TYR A 256 -13.80 2.18 11.15
CA TYR A 256 -13.70 2.92 9.88
C TYR A 256 -13.82 4.43 10.09
N ARG A 257 -14.74 4.86 10.98
CA ARG A 257 -14.87 6.27 11.36
C ARG A 257 -13.61 6.75 12.07
N PHE A 258 -13.05 5.95 12.97
CA PHE A 258 -11.78 6.23 13.62
C PHE A 258 -10.67 6.43 12.59
N TYR A 259 -10.51 5.50 11.63
CA TYR A 259 -9.52 5.58 10.56
C TYR A 259 -9.61 6.90 9.80
N PHE A 260 -10.77 7.25 9.25
CA PHE A 260 -10.92 8.47 8.47
C PHE A 260 -10.79 9.74 9.31
N LYS A 261 -11.18 9.72 10.58
CA LYS A 261 -10.95 10.83 11.53
C LYS A 261 -9.47 11.11 11.72
N GLN A 262 -8.65 10.08 11.90
CA GLN A 262 -7.20 10.21 12.00
C GLN A 262 -6.58 10.68 10.68
N LEU A 263 -6.98 10.09 9.58
CA LEU A 263 -6.44 10.39 8.27
C LEU A 263 -6.73 11.83 7.82
N VAL A 264 -7.95 12.31 8.03
CA VAL A 264 -8.31 13.71 7.77
C VAL A 264 -7.43 14.65 8.62
N ARG A 265 -7.24 14.35 9.90
CA ARG A 265 -6.35 15.14 10.76
C ARG A 265 -4.90 15.17 10.25
N LYS A 266 -4.35 14.02 9.87
CA LYS A 266 -2.97 13.92 9.35
C LYS A 266 -2.80 14.66 8.03
N LEU A 267 -3.72 14.50 7.10
CA LEU A 267 -3.57 15.02 5.73
C LEU A 267 -4.07 16.46 5.59
N VAL A 268 -5.13 16.85 6.26
CA VAL A 268 -5.67 18.21 6.18
C VAL A 268 -4.92 19.14 7.13
N ASN A 269 -4.89 18.80 8.41
CA ASN A 269 -4.33 19.71 9.44
C ASN A 269 -2.79 19.69 9.47
N GLY A 270 -2.19 18.51 9.26
CA GLY A 270 -0.73 18.33 9.27
C GLY A 270 -0.06 18.47 7.91
N GLY A 271 -0.79 18.22 6.81
CA GLY A 271 -0.21 18.14 5.46
C GLY A 271 -0.76 19.14 4.44
N GLY A 272 -1.77 19.95 4.77
CA GLY A 272 -2.40 20.90 3.85
C GLY A 272 -3.01 20.27 2.59
N ARG A 273 -3.45 19.00 2.68
CA ARG A 273 -3.93 18.19 1.55
C ARG A 273 -5.45 18.03 1.54
N SER A 274 -6.19 19.08 1.87
CA SER A 274 -7.67 19.07 1.87
C SER A 274 -8.28 18.62 0.53
N ASN A 275 -7.65 18.99 -0.58
CA ASN A 275 -8.12 18.66 -1.92
C ASN A 275 -8.28 17.16 -2.19
N LEU A 276 -7.61 16.29 -1.44
CA LEU A 276 -7.75 14.82 -1.60
C LEU A 276 -9.14 14.32 -1.22
N PHE A 277 -9.81 15.03 -0.30
CA PHE A 277 -11.14 14.67 0.22
C PHE A 277 -12.29 15.49 -0.39
N LYS A 278 -12.01 16.34 -1.37
CA LYS A 278 -13.02 17.10 -2.10
C LYS A 278 -13.56 16.27 -3.26
N THR A 279 -14.84 16.41 -3.55
CA THR A 279 -15.47 15.83 -4.75
C THR A 279 -15.26 16.70 -5.99
N ASP A 280 -15.04 17.99 -5.76
CA ASP A 280 -14.59 18.97 -6.76
C ASP A 280 -13.73 20.07 -6.12
N HIS A 281 -13.02 20.83 -6.94
CA HIS A 281 -12.09 21.86 -6.47
C HIS A 281 -12.75 23.04 -5.73
N ASN A 282 -14.04 23.29 -5.96
CA ASN A 282 -14.79 24.41 -5.37
C ASN A 282 -15.42 24.05 -4.02
N MET A 283 -15.40 22.78 -3.63
CA MET A 283 -15.93 22.35 -2.34
C MET A 283 -15.20 23.06 -1.19
N PRO A 284 -15.92 23.72 -0.25
CA PRO A 284 -15.30 24.35 0.90
C PRO A 284 -14.55 23.36 1.79
N ASP A 285 -13.43 23.77 2.39
CA ASP A 285 -12.69 22.94 3.33
C ASP A 285 -13.51 22.61 4.59
N SER A 286 -14.43 23.48 4.99
CA SER A 286 -15.36 23.25 6.11
C SER A 286 -16.25 22.02 5.94
N ASP A 287 -16.50 21.60 4.71
CA ASP A 287 -17.37 20.46 4.39
C ASP A 287 -16.63 19.13 4.45
N ILE A 288 -15.29 19.17 4.58
CA ILE A 288 -14.45 17.98 4.76
C ILE A 288 -14.52 17.52 6.21
N THR A 289 -15.65 16.94 6.57
CA THR A 289 -15.82 16.31 7.90
C THR A 289 -15.45 14.83 7.85
N PRO A 290 -14.99 14.25 8.97
CA PRO A 290 -14.76 12.80 9.05
C PRO A 290 -16.00 11.98 8.66
N GLU A 291 -17.19 12.48 8.95
CA GLU A 291 -18.44 11.85 8.56
C GLU A 291 -18.65 11.84 7.04
N PHE A 292 -18.48 13.00 6.40
CA PHE A 292 -18.58 13.12 4.96
C PHE A 292 -17.59 12.18 4.26
N VAL A 293 -16.32 12.24 4.68
CA VAL A 293 -15.25 11.42 4.09
C VAL A 293 -15.52 9.93 4.27
N ASN A 294 -15.87 9.51 5.49
CA ASN A 294 -16.20 8.12 5.78
C ASN A 294 -17.38 7.62 4.92
N LYS A 295 -18.46 8.38 4.86
CA LYS A 295 -19.65 8.04 4.05
C LYS A 295 -19.35 7.93 2.55
N LYS A 296 -18.42 8.73 2.04
CA LYS A 296 -18.04 8.73 0.61
C LYS A 296 -17.04 7.63 0.25
N LEU A 297 -16.19 7.23 1.18
CA LEU A 297 -15.04 6.36 0.88
C LEU A 297 -15.22 4.92 1.36
N VAL A 298 -16.16 4.64 2.26
CA VAL A 298 -16.43 3.30 2.76
C VAL A 298 -17.56 2.66 1.99
N LEU A 299 -17.35 1.46 1.49
CA LEU A 299 -18.38 0.59 0.93
C LEU A 299 -18.84 -0.34 2.06
N ALA A 300 -20.05 -0.18 2.56
CA ALA A 300 -20.54 -0.96 3.69
C ALA A 300 -22.01 -1.36 3.51
N GLY A 301 -22.34 -2.57 3.94
CA GLY A 301 -23.69 -3.10 3.85
C GLY A 301 -23.73 -4.62 3.88
N THR A 302 -24.88 -5.17 3.49
CA THR A 302 -25.04 -6.60 3.23
C THR A 302 -24.29 -7.00 1.96
N VAL A 303 -24.17 -8.29 1.71
CA VAL A 303 -23.54 -8.84 0.49
C VAL A 303 -24.10 -8.19 -0.77
N ASN A 304 -25.43 -8.12 -0.91
CA ASN A 304 -26.05 -7.51 -2.10
C ASN A 304 -25.70 -6.04 -2.24
N SER A 305 -25.83 -5.28 -1.14
CA SER A 305 -25.52 -3.86 -1.11
C SER A 305 -24.04 -3.58 -1.47
N VAL A 306 -23.09 -4.36 -0.95
CA VAL A 306 -21.67 -4.17 -1.25
C VAL A 306 -21.33 -4.56 -2.69
N VAL A 307 -21.95 -5.61 -3.25
CA VAL A 307 -21.81 -5.94 -4.69
C VAL A 307 -22.24 -4.75 -5.56
N ASP A 308 -23.42 -4.20 -5.32
CA ASP A 308 -23.94 -3.05 -6.09
C ASP A 308 -23.02 -1.82 -5.95
N GLN A 309 -22.53 -1.54 -4.74
CA GLN A 309 -21.62 -0.43 -4.49
C GLN A 309 -20.26 -0.62 -5.21
N ILE A 310 -19.72 -1.83 -5.28
CA ILE A 310 -18.46 -2.11 -6.01
C ILE A 310 -18.67 -1.93 -7.52
N LEU A 311 -19.79 -2.41 -8.08
CA LEU A 311 -20.10 -2.26 -9.49
C LEU A 311 -20.29 -0.77 -9.86
N ALA A 312 -21.04 -0.01 -9.07
CA ALA A 312 -21.20 1.43 -9.27
C ALA A 312 -19.87 2.21 -9.13
N PHE A 313 -19.01 1.79 -8.19
CA PHE A 313 -17.67 2.35 -8.08
C PHE A 313 -16.83 2.09 -9.34
N ARG A 314 -16.89 0.86 -9.88
CA ARG A 314 -16.18 0.48 -11.10
C ARG A 314 -16.71 1.26 -12.33
N GLU A 315 -18.00 1.48 -12.44
CA GLU A 315 -18.58 2.34 -13.48
C GLU A 315 -18.03 3.78 -13.44
N THR A 316 -17.81 4.31 -12.23
CA THR A 316 -17.25 5.66 -12.05
C THR A 316 -15.76 5.75 -12.36
N VAL A 317 -14.99 4.75 -11.93
CA VAL A 317 -13.52 4.77 -11.96
C VAL A 317 -12.97 4.21 -13.27
N GLY A 318 -13.67 3.27 -13.87
CA GLY A 318 -13.21 2.45 -15.00
C GLY A 318 -12.72 1.07 -14.56
N ASP A 319 -12.26 0.29 -15.54
CA ASP A 319 -11.78 -1.07 -15.31
C ASP A 319 -10.41 -1.09 -14.61
N PHE A 320 -10.30 -1.95 -13.61
CA PHE A 320 -9.06 -2.26 -12.88
C PHE A 320 -8.99 -3.75 -12.56
N GLY A 321 -7.79 -4.30 -12.50
CA GLY A 321 -7.59 -5.74 -12.33
C GLY A 321 -7.73 -6.23 -10.88
N ASN A 322 -7.34 -5.40 -9.90
CA ASN A 322 -7.32 -5.83 -8.51
C ASN A 322 -8.04 -4.84 -7.59
N LEU A 323 -9.01 -5.33 -6.83
CA LEU A 323 -9.62 -4.60 -5.72
C LEU A 323 -8.87 -4.97 -4.43
N VAL A 324 -8.23 -3.97 -3.81
CA VAL A 324 -7.50 -4.16 -2.55
C VAL A 324 -8.41 -3.83 -1.38
N TYR A 325 -8.81 -4.85 -0.64
CA TYR A 325 -9.59 -4.72 0.60
C TYR A 325 -8.73 -4.07 1.68
N ALA A 326 -9.13 -2.89 2.17
CA ALA A 326 -8.44 -2.22 3.24
C ALA A 326 -8.89 -2.74 4.60
N CYS A 327 -7.99 -3.37 5.34
CA CYS A 327 -8.23 -3.73 6.72
C CYS A 327 -8.24 -2.51 7.63
N HIS A 328 -9.03 -2.58 8.70
CA HIS A 328 -9.11 -1.59 9.78
C HIS A 328 -9.01 -2.32 11.13
N ASP A 329 -8.89 -1.56 12.22
CA ASP A 329 -8.84 -2.11 13.58
C ASP A 329 -9.97 -3.13 13.83
N TRP A 330 -9.64 -4.26 14.44
CA TRP A 330 -10.61 -5.29 14.79
C TRP A 330 -11.24 -4.99 16.16
N MET A 331 -11.96 -3.87 16.23
CA MET A 331 -12.71 -3.52 17.44
C MET A 331 -13.64 -4.67 17.89
N ASP A 332 -14.21 -5.39 16.92
CA ASP A 332 -14.89 -6.67 17.09
C ASP A 332 -14.28 -7.69 16.13
N PRO A 333 -13.38 -8.56 16.61
CA PRO A 333 -12.69 -9.53 15.75
C PRO A 333 -13.63 -10.51 15.04
N ALA A 334 -14.77 -10.86 15.64
CA ALA A 334 -15.72 -11.76 15.00
C ALA A 334 -16.39 -11.11 13.79
N LEU A 335 -16.82 -9.86 13.92
CA LEU A 335 -17.40 -9.10 12.83
C LEU A 335 -16.37 -8.81 11.73
N ALA A 336 -15.14 -8.46 12.08
CA ALA A 336 -14.08 -8.18 11.11
C ALA A 336 -13.73 -9.44 10.28
N LYS A 337 -13.55 -10.59 10.93
CA LYS A 337 -13.31 -11.88 10.25
C LYS A 337 -14.50 -12.28 9.37
N ARG A 338 -15.72 -12.15 9.90
CA ARG A 338 -16.95 -12.43 9.14
C ARG A 338 -17.06 -11.55 7.89
N SER A 339 -16.67 -10.27 7.98
CA SER A 339 -16.64 -9.36 6.82
C SER A 339 -15.66 -9.85 5.74
N MET A 340 -14.46 -10.29 6.13
CA MET A 340 -13.49 -10.86 5.18
C MET A 340 -14.01 -12.15 4.53
N GLU A 341 -14.65 -13.02 5.30
CA GLU A 341 -15.27 -14.25 4.79
C GLU A 341 -16.36 -13.95 3.76
N LEU A 342 -17.35 -13.12 4.13
CA LEU A 342 -18.43 -12.73 3.23
C LEU A 342 -17.91 -12.05 1.96
N PHE A 343 -16.89 -11.19 2.11
CA PHE A 343 -16.27 -10.54 0.96
C PHE A 343 -15.66 -11.56 0.00
N ALA A 344 -14.88 -12.52 0.51
CA ALA A 344 -14.18 -13.50 -0.31
C ALA A 344 -15.13 -14.54 -0.92
N THR A 345 -16.10 -15.05 -0.14
CA THR A 345 -16.93 -16.20 -0.53
C THR A 345 -18.22 -15.82 -1.24
N GLU A 346 -18.73 -14.61 -1.01
CA GLU A 346 -20.03 -14.16 -1.54
C GLU A 346 -19.90 -12.96 -2.47
N VAL A 347 -19.21 -11.89 -2.01
CA VAL A 347 -19.15 -10.62 -2.77
C VAL A 347 -18.31 -10.77 -4.03
N MET A 348 -17.05 -11.19 -3.89
CA MET A 348 -16.13 -11.24 -5.03
C MET A 348 -16.53 -12.21 -6.13
N PRO A 349 -17.08 -13.43 -5.86
CA PRO A 349 -17.61 -14.30 -6.91
C PRO A 349 -18.71 -13.63 -7.73
N ARG A 350 -19.61 -12.86 -7.09
CA ARG A 350 -20.72 -12.17 -7.77
C ARG A 350 -20.21 -10.96 -8.57
N VAL A 351 -19.31 -10.16 -8.00
CA VAL A 351 -18.67 -9.06 -8.75
C VAL A 351 -17.93 -9.61 -9.97
N ASN A 352 -17.12 -10.66 -9.83
CA ASN A 352 -16.39 -11.27 -10.93
C ASN A 352 -17.32 -11.87 -12.01
N ALA A 353 -18.47 -12.36 -11.63
CA ALA A 353 -19.47 -12.85 -12.59
C ALA A 353 -20.15 -11.72 -13.38
N ALA A 354 -20.33 -10.56 -12.74
CA ALA A 354 -20.99 -9.40 -13.36
C ALA A 354 -20.08 -8.59 -14.31
N ILE A 355 -18.75 -8.68 -14.16
CA ILE A 355 -17.78 -7.92 -14.98
C ILE A 355 -17.15 -8.75 -16.13
N LYS A 356 -17.55 -10.00 -16.26
CA LYS A 356 -17.20 -10.86 -17.42
C LYS A 356 -18.01 -10.51 -18.64
#